data_d5253f60eb2d028672b9751aeceaaffa
#
_entry.id   d5253f60eb2d028672b9751aeceaaffa
#
_cell.length_a   1.000
_cell.length_b   1.000
_cell.length_c   1.000
_cell.angle_alpha   90.00
_cell.angle_beta   90.00
_cell.angle_gamma   90.00
#
_symmetry.space_group_name_H-M   'P 1'
#
loop_
_entity.id
_entity.type
_entity.pdbx_description
1 polymer ?
#
loop_
_entity_poly.entity_id
_entity_poly.type
_entity_poly.pdbx_seq_one_letter_code
_entity_poly.pdbx_strand_id
1 'polypeptide(L)'
;MAEHDVSALPVVDVAGNLVGVLSEADLIHRAEIGTEKQRPWWLEAVTGASTLAEEFAKSHGKRVGEIMTDGAISVAEETPLSEIAAIFERKRIKRVPVVKDGKLVGIVSRSNLIQALASLVGRVDQHDETDRQIRIELLSRLKDQPWTGFGERNVTVGNRVVHLWGLVGSVAERKALLALAEGVPGVSRVSDEMIPAY
;
A
#
# COMPACT_ATOMS: atom_id res chain seq x y z
N MET A 1 12.94 1.64 -0.65
CA MET A 1 12.15 2.36 0.36
C MET A 1 12.47 3.84 0.28
N ALA A 2 13.70 4.26 0.53
CA ALA A 2 14.08 5.69 0.46
C ALA A 2 13.84 6.33 -0.92
N GLU A 3 14.19 5.68 -2.01
CA GLU A 3 14.00 6.21 -3.38
C GLU A 3 12.54 6.40 -3.79
N HIS A 4 11.62 5.63 -3.20
CA HIS A 4 10.20 5.62 -3.58
C HIS A 4 9.28 6.13 -2.46
N ASP A 5 9.83 6.66 -1.38
CA ASP A 5 9.09 7.17 -0.21
C ASP A 5 8.05 6.17 0.33
N VAL A 6 8.43 4.89 0.40
CA VAL A 6 7.58 3.83 0.95
C VAL A 6 8.11 3.33 2.28
N SER A 7 7.25 3.27 3.30
CA SER A 7 7.62 2.92 4.68
C SER A 7 7.44 1.44 5.02
N ALA A 8 6.95 0.62 4.11
CA ALA A 8 6.91 -0.84 4.23
C ALA A 8 6.74 -1.51 2.87
N LEU A 9 7.31 -2.70 2.74
CA LEU A 9 7.26 -3.53 1.53
C LEU A 9 6.79 -4.94 1.92
N PRO A 10 5.77 -5.49 1.27
CA PRO A 10 5.48 -6.91 1.36
C PRO A 10 6.62 -7.72 0.71
N VAL A 11 6.96 -8.84 1.31
CA VAL A 11 7.98 -9.76 0.82
C VAL A 11 7.29 -11.00 0.30
N VAL A 12 7.62 -11.40 -0.91
CA VAL A 12 7.05 -12.57 -1.57
C VAL A 12 8.12 -13.60 -1.91
N ASP A 13 7.73 -14.86 -1.97
CA ASP A 13 8.58 -15.92 -2.50
C ASP A 13 8.64 -15.91 -4.04
N VAL A 14 9.39 -16.83 -4.62
CA VAL A 14 9.53 -16.97 -6.08
C VAL A 14 8.22 -17.33 -6.78
N ALA A 15 7.24 -17.85 -6.06
CA ALA A 15 5.91 -18.19 -6.57
C ALA A 15 4.91 -17.02 -6.43
N GLY A 16 5.33 -15.90 -5.79
CA GLY A 16 4.49 -14.72 -5.54
C GLY A 16 3.66 -14.82 -4.27
N ASN A 17 3.87 -15.82 -3.41
CA ASN A 17 3.17 -15.92 -2.14
C ASN A 17 3.74 -14.95 -1.12
N LEU A 18 2.87 -14.33 -0.33
CA LEU A 18 3.29 -13.44 0.75
C LEU A 18 3.98 -14.24 1.86
N VAL A 19 5.26 -13.94 2.13
CA VAL A 19 6.05 -14.58 3.19
C VAL A 19 6.31 -13.66 4.38
N GLY A 20 6.29 -12.34 4.18
CA GLY A 20 6.51 -11.40 5.27
C GLY A 20 6.31 -9.94 4.86
N VAL A 21 6.64 -9.04 5.76
CA VAL A 21 6.67 -7.58 5.51
C VAL A 21 7.96 -7.01 6.08
N LEU A 22 8.64 -6.18 5.30
CA LEU A 22 9.76 -5.37 5.72
C LEU A 22 9.31 -3.92 5.88
N SER A 23 9.52 -3.31 7.04
CA SER A 23 9.15 -1.94 7.35
C SER A 23 10.35 -1.07 7.73
N GLU A 24 10.15 0.25 7.76
CA GLU A 24 11.16 1.19 8.28
C GLU A 24 11.55 0.85 9.72
N ALA A 25 10.61 0.37 10.54
CA ALA A 25 10.89 -0.02 11.92
C ALA A 25 11.91 -1.18 12.01
N ASP A 26 11.88 -2.11 11.04
CA ASP A 26 12.85 -3.21 10.96
C ASP A 26 14.24 -2.71 10.53
N LEU A 27 14.31 -1.60 9.79
CA LEU A 27 15.55 -0.99 9.30
C LEU A 27 16.13 0.06 10.25
N ILE A 28 15.34 0.65 11.14
CA ILE A 28 15.81 1.66 12.09
C ILE A 28 16.62 1.01 13.23
N HIS A 29 16.24 -0.19 13.67
CA HIS A 29 16.90 -0.88 14.79
C HIS A 29 18.04 -1.78 14.30
N ARG A 30 19.17 -1.15 13.92
CA ARG A 30 20.31 -1.81 13.27
C ARG A 30 21.60 -1.63 14.06
N ALA A 31 22.38 -2.72 14.17
CA ALA A 31 23.69 -2.70 14.81
C ALA A 31 24.66 -1.77 14.08
N GLU A 32 24.59 -1.72 12.72
CA GLU A 32 25.52 -0.94 11.88
C GLU A 32 25.43 0.57 12.11
N ILE A 33 24.29 1.06 12.62
CA ILE A 33 24.08 2.49 12.90
C ILE A 33 23.89 2.77 14.41
N GLY A 34 24.10 1.76 15.26
CA GLY A 34 24.03 1.89 16.72
C GLY A 34 22.63 2.21 17.26
N THR A 35 21.59 1.84 16.54
CA THR A 35 20.19 2.11 16.90
C THR A 35 19.47 0.87 17.40
N GLU A 36 20.19 -0.13 17.85
CA GLU A 36 19.63 -1.32 18.47
C GLU A 36 18.69 -0.95 19.64
N LYS A 37 17.69 -1.77 19.87
CA LYS A 37 16.80 -1.58 21.02
C LYS A 37 17.58 -1.70 22.33
N GLN A 38 17.86 -0.56 22.96
CA GLN A 38 18.43 -0.56 24.31
C GLN A 38 17.31 -0.78 25.33
N ARG A 39 17.40 -1.86 26.06
CA ARG A 39 16.51 -2.16 27.18
C ARG A 39 17.23 -1.91 28.50
N PRO A 40 16.49 -1.44 29.52
CA PRO A 40 17.05 -1.49 30.92
C PRO A 40 17.38 -2.93 31.29
N TRP A 41 18.47 -3.14 32.00
CA TRP A 41 18.98 -4.46 32.43
C TRP A 41 17.94 -5.34 33.12
N TRP A 42 17.03 -4.74 33.89
CA TRP A 42 15.96 -5.47 34.60
C TRP A 42 14.90 -6.02 33.62
N LEU A 43 14.68 -5.37 32.48
CA LEU A 43 13.77 -5.84 31.47
C LEU A 43 14.41 -6.96 30.61
N GLU A 44 15.72 -6.88 30.37
CA GLU A 44 16.48 -7.97 29.76
C GLU A 44 16.40 -9.26 30.58
N ALA A 45 16.52 -9.14 31.92
CA ALA A 45 16.47 -10.29 32.84
C ALA A 45 15.12 -11.03 32.81
N VAL A 46 14.02 -10.38 32.45
CA VAL A 46 12.70 -11.00 32.35
C VAL A 46 12.27 -11.30 30.89
N THR A 47 13.08 -10.91 29.92
CA THR A 47 12.83 -11.22 28.51
C THR A 47 13.36 -12.62 28.19
N GLY A 48 12.53 -13.45 27.55
CA GLY A 48 12.93 -14.81 27.19
C GLY A 48 14.12 -14.82 26.22
N ALA A 49 15.02 -15.79 26.40
CA ALA A 49 16.21 -15.93 25.55
C ALA A 49 15.92 -16.04 24.06
N SER A 50 14.81 -16.66 23.67
CA SER A 50 14.36 -16.73 22.27
C SER A 50 14.09 -15.35 21.68
N THR A 51 13.40 -14.48 22.42
CA THR A 51 13.09 -13.11 21.99
C THR A 51 14.37 -12.28 21.80
N LEU A 52 15.32 -12.41 22.73
CA LEU A 52 16.62 -11.73 22.63
C LEU A 52 17.41 -12.22 21.42
N ALA A 53 17.42 -13.53 21.16
CA ALA A 53 18.08 -14.12 20.01
C ALA A 53 17.45 -13.67 18.67
N GLU A 54 16.12 -13.60 18.60
CA GLU A 54 15.40 -13.11 17.43
C GLU A 54 15.69 -11.62 17.15
N GLU A 55 15.70 -10.78 18.19
CA GLU A 55 16.05 -9.37 18.06
C GLU A 55 17.51 -9.17 17.64
N PHE A 56 18.42 -9.96 18.20
CA PHE A 56 19.82 -9.96 17.77
C PHE A 56 19.96 -10.36 16.29
N ALA A 57 19.29 -11.44 15.88
CA ALA A 57 19.30 -11.90 14.50
C ALA A 57 18.75 -10.82 13.54
N LYS A 58 17.64 -10.15 13.91
CA LYS A 58 17.07 -9.06 13.13
C LYS A 58 17.98 -7.83 13.05
N SER A 59 18.62 -7.43 14.16
CA SER A 59 19.48 -6.23 14.18
C SER A 59 20.81 -6.43 13.42
N HIS A 60 21.26 -7.67 13.24
CA HIS A 60 22.51 -8.03 12.56
C HIS A 60 22.29 -8.68 11.18
N GLY A 61 21.05 -9.04 10.83
CA GLY A 61 20.70 -9.67 9.56
C GLY A 61 21.07 -8.80 8.36
N LYS A 62 21.53 -9.42 7.26
CA LYS A 62 21.93 -8.74 6.03
C LYS A 62 21.01 -9.05 4.84
N ARG A 63 20.10 -10.00 5.02
CA ARG A 63 19.13 -10.42 4.01
C ARG A 63 17.73 -10.04 4.43
N VAL A 64 16.87 -9.75 3.48
CA VAL A 64 15.48 -9.38 3.74
C VAL A 64 14.77 -10.43 4.61
N GLY A 65 14.93 -11.72 4.32
CA GLY A 65 14.35 -12.80 5.10
C GLY A 65 14.84 -12.92 6.55
N GLU A 66 15.99 -12.33 6.89
CA GLU A 66 16.51 -12.30 8.26
C GLU A 66 15.98 -11.13 9.08
N ILE A 67 15.50 -10.08 8.39
CA ILE A 67 15.10 -8.79 8.99
C ILE A 67 13.58 -8.65 9.02
N MET A 68 12.88 -9.15 7.99
CA MET A 68 11.44 -9.00 7.83
C MET A 68 10.67 -9.55 9.02
N THR A 69 9.44 -9.13 9.14
CA THR A 69 8.48 -9.75 10.05
C THR A 69 7.74 -10.86 9.31
N ASP A 70 7.96 -12.10 9.74
CA ASP A 70 7.29 -13.29 9.22
C ASP A 70 5.80 -13.31 9.59
N GLY A 71 5.00 -14.08 8.83
CA GLY A 71 3.59 -14.25 9.13
C GLY A 71 2.81 -12.93 9.13
N ALA A 72 3.12 -12.06 8.16
CA ALA A 72 2.49 -10.77 8.03
C ALA A 72 0.96 -10.87 8.02
N ILE A 73 0.30 -10.01 8.78
CA ILE A 73 -1.15 -9.88 8.73
C ILE A 73 -1.52 -9.45 7.32
N SER A 74 -2.40 -10.19 6.68
CA SER A 74 -2.95 -9.90 5.36
C SER A 74 -4.47 -9.98 5.37
N VAL A 75 -5.09 -9.43 4.35
CA VAL A 75 -6.54 -9.46 4.14
C VAL A 75 -6.86 -9.99 2.75
N ALA A 76 -8.08 -10.50 2.55
CA ALA A 76 -8.57 -10.89 1.24
C ALA A 76 -9.06 -9.66 0.44
N GLU A 77 -9.23 -9.82 -0.88
CA GLU A 77 -9.75 -8.75 -1.75
C GLU A 77 -11.13 -8.25 -1.34
N GLU A 78 -11.95 -9.15 -0.79
CA GLU A 78 -13.34 -8.87 -0.40
C GLU A 78 -13.47 -8.33 1.03
N THR A 79 -12.37 -8.21 1.77
CA THR A 79 -12.40 -7.74 3.17
C THR A 79 -12.97 -6.32 3.26
N PRO A 80 -14.03 -6.08 4.05
CA PRO A 80 -14.62 -4.75 4.19
C PRO A 80 -13.63 -3.72 4.74
N LEU A 81 -13.70 -2.47 4.25
CA LEU A 81 -12.85 -1.38 4.74
C LEU A 81 -12.96 -1.14 6.25
N SER A 82 -14.14 -1.37 6.84
CA SER A 82 -14.36 -1.28 8.29
C SER A 82 -13.53 -2.30 9.08
N GLU A 83 -13.39 -3.52 8.55
CA GLU A 83 -12.56 -4.56 9.14
C GLU A 83 -11.08 -4.23 9.01
N ILE A 84 -10.66 -3.72 7.84
CA ILE A 84 -9.28 -3.25 7.61
C ILE A 84 -8.95 -2.11 8.59
N ALA A 85 -9.86 -1.16 8.80
CA ALA A 85 -9.69 -0.09 9.78
C ALA A 85 -9.49 -0.64 11.20
N ALA A 86 -10.32 -1.60 11.62
CA ALA A 86 -10.20 -2.26 12.91
C ALA A 86 -8.87 -3.04 13.06
N ILE A 87 -8.35 -3.64 11.99
CA ILE A 87 -7.02 -4.28 11.98
C ILE A 87 -5.94 -3.23 12.21
N PHE A 88 -5.97 -2.09 11.52
CA PHE A 88 -5.01 -1.01 11.70
C PHE A 88 -4.94 -0.49 13.14
N GLU A 89 -6.10 -0.37 13.81
CA GLU A 89 -6.17 0.06 15.21
C GLU A 89 -5.66 -1.01 16.17
N ARG A 90 -6.23 -2.22 16.10
CA ARG A 90 -5.89 -3.31 17.02
C ARG A 90 -4.43 -3.73 16.93
N LYS A 91 -3.88 -3.78 15.72
CA LYS A 91 -2.52 -4.23 15.45
C LYS A 91 -1.50 -3.09 15.38
N ARG A 92 -1.95 -1.83 15.47
CA ARG A 92 -1.12 -0.62 15.37
C ARG A 92 -0.24 -0.57 14.11
N ILE A 93 -0.72 -1.18 13.02
CA ILE A 93 -0.05 -1.17 11.73
C ILE A 93 -0.61 -0.06 10.83
N LYS A 94 0.17 0.35 9.84
CA LYS A 94 -0.20 1.43 8.90
C LYS A 94 -0.60 0.91 7.53
N ARG A 95 -0.24 -0.33 7.22
CA ARG A 95 -0.49 -1.00 5.93
C ARG A 95 -0.79 -2.47 6.16
N VAL A 96 -1.56 -3.05 5.26
CA VAL A 96 -1.86 -4.48 5.25
C VAL A 96 -1.80 -5.00 3.81
N PRO A 97 -1.04 -6.06 3.51
CA PRO A 97 -1.07 -6.73 2.22
C PRO A 97 -2.44 -7.32 1.94
N VAL A 98 -2.84 -7.27 0.67
CA VAL A 98 -4.03 -7.94 0.17
C VAL A 98 -3.59 -9.20 -0.58
N VAL A 99 -4.17 -10.33 -0.24
CA VAL A 99 -3.82 -11.62 -0.85
C VAL A 99 -5.04 -12.28 -1.47
N LYS A 100 -4.79 -13.02 -2.54
CA LYS A 100 -5.73 -13.92 -3.19
C LYS A 100 -5.04 -15.25 -3.46
N ASP A 101 -5.60 -16.34 -2.97
CA ASP A 101 -5.02 -17.69 -3.09
C ASP A 101 -3.55 -17.74 -2.62
N GLY A 102 -3.21 -16.99 -1.53
CA GLY A 102 -1.88 -16.87 -0.97
C GLY A 102 -0.96 -15.87 -1.69
N LYS A 103 -1.30 -15.42 -2.89
CA LYS A 103 -0.50 -14.49 -3.69
C LYS A 103 -0.80 -13.04 -3.34
N LEU A 104 0.24 -12.23 -3.32
CA LEU A 104 0.11 -10.80 -3.14
C LEU A 104 -0.58 -10.17 -4.37
N VAL A 105 -1.72 -9.50 -4.16
CA VAL A 105 -2.47 -8.79 -5.21
C VAL A 105 -2.57 -7.30 -4.96
N GLY A 106 -2.23 -6.83 -3.75
CA GLY A 106 -2.28 -5.42 -3.43
C GLY A 106 -1.78 -5.10 -2.02
N ILE A 107 -1.87 -3.83 -1.68
CA ILE A 107 -1.61 -3.33 -0.32
C ILE A 107 -2.61 -2.21 0.00
N VAL A 108 -3.17 -2.22 1.20
CA VAL A 108 -4.03 -1.14 1.70
C VAL A 108 -3.31 -0.42 2.84
N SER A 109 -3.35 0.91 2.82
CA SER A 109 -2.80 1.78 3.85
C SER A 109 -3.89 2.59 4.54
N ARG A 110 -3.56 3.24 5.66
CA ARG A 110 -4.45 4.21 6.31
C ARG A 110 -4.82 5.36 5.38
N SER A 111 -3.90 5.80 4.52
CA SER A 111 -4.17 6.84 3.52
C SER A 111 -5.25 6.41 2.54
N ASN A 112 -5.25 5.16 2.08
CA ASN A 112 -6.28 4.63 1.20
C ASN A 112 -7.67 4.63 1.87
N LEU A 113 -7.76 4.35 3.18
CA LEU A 113 -9.03 4.47 3.92
C LEU A 113 -9.52 5.92 3.97
N ILE A 114 -8.62 6.87 4.23
CA ILE A 114 -8.96 8.30 4.26
C ILE A 114 -9.44 8.75 2.88
N GLN A 115 -8.80 8.31 1.82
CA GLN A 115 -9.20 8.59 0.44
C GLN A 115 -10.58 7.99 0.11
N ALA A 116 -10.80 6.73 0.52
CA ALA A 116 -12.11 6.10 0.37
C ALA A 116 -13.21 6.88 1.12
N LEU A 117 -12.93 7.36 2.33
CA LEU A 117 -13.85 8.22 3.08
C LEU A 117 -14.08 9.56 2.38
N ALA A 118 -13.02 10.21 1.88
CA ALA A 118 -13.13 11.45 1.14
C ALA A 118 -13.98 11.28 -0.13
N SER A 119 -13.81 10.15 -0.84
CA SER A 119 -14.63 9.82 -2.01
C SER A 119 -16.09 9.53 -1.66
N LEU A 120 -16.37 9.02 -0.47
CA LEU A 120 -17.74 8.84 0.02
C LEU A 120 -18.38 10.17 0.40
N VAL A 121 -17.64 11.06 1.06
CA VAL A 121 -18.10 12.42 1.38
C VAL A 121 -18.34 13.22 0.10
N GLY A 122 -17.45 13.14 -0.89
CA GLY A 122 -17.66 13.72 -2.21
C GLY A 122 -18.84 13.11 -2.97
N ARG A 123 -19.27 11.88 -2.65
CA ARG A 123 -20.50 11.27 -3.21
C ARG A 123 -21.78 11.87 -2.63
N VAL A 124 -21.75 12.46 -1.45
CA VAL A 124 -22.92 13.17 -0.88
C VAL A 124 -23.19 14.46 -1.66
N ASP A 125 -22.17 15.08 -2.24
CA ASP A 125 -22.28 16.25 -3.12
C ASP A 125 -22.30 15.91 -4.63
N GLN A 126 -22.26 14.62 -5.01
CA GLN A 126 -22.22 14.14 -6.41
C GLN A 126 -23.60 14.20 -7.08
N HIS A 127 -24.17 15.39 -7.15
CA HIS A 127 -25.05 15.78 -8.24
C HIS A 127 -24.30 16.58 -9.31
N ASP A 128 -22.95 16.57 -9.31
CA ASP A 128 -22.21 17.20 -10.39
C ASP A 128 -22.14 16.21 -11.59
N GLU A 129 -23.00 16.44 -12.55
CA GLU A 129 -23.06 15.72 -13.84
C GLU A 129 -21.68 15.69 -14.51
N THR A 130 -20.87 16.72 -14.27
CA THR A 130 -19.50 16.86 -14.82
C THR A 130 -18.56 15.77 -14.30
N ASP A 131 -18.51 15.50 -13.00
CA ASP A 131 -17.65 14.48 -12.41
C ASP A 131 -18.03 13.08 -12.89
N ARG A 132 -19.33 12.84 -13.03
CA ARG A 132 -19.84 11.59 -13.57
C ARG A 132 -19.43 11.40 -15.04
N GLN A 133 -19.55 12.44 -15.87
CA GLN A 133 -19.15 12.41 -17.28
C GLN A 133 -17.63 12.19 -17.43
N ILE A 134 -16.81 12.90 -16.64
CA ILE A 134 -15.35 12.69 -16.60
C ILE A 134 -15.03 11.21 -16.29
N ARG A 135 -15.68 10.65 -15.26
CA ARG A 135 -15.44 9.26 -14.85
C ARG A 135 -15.84 8.26 -15.95
N ILE A 136 -17.00 8.42 -16.56
CA ILE A 136 -17.47 7.56 -17.65
C ILE A 136 -16.52 7.62 -18.84
N GLU A 137 -16.12 8.81 -19.24
CA GLU A 137 -15.21 9.01 -20.37
C GLU A 137 -13.82 8.38 -20.09
N LEU A 138 -13.27 8.59 -18.89
CA LEU A 138 -12.00 8.00 -18.49
C LEU A 138 -12.05 6.48 -18.51
N LEU A 139 -13.10 5.89 -17.93
CA LEU A 139 -13.28 4.43 -17.89
C LEU A 139 -13.48 3.85 -19.29
N SER A 140 -14.18 4.55 -20.19
CA SER A 140 -14.30 4.17 -21.58
C SER A 140 -12.94 4.10 -22.27
N ARG A 141 -12.10 5.12 -22.08
CA ARG A 141 -10.73 5.15 -22.65
C ARG A 141 -9.82 4.07 -22.08
N LEU A 142 -9.96 3.74 -20.79
CA LEU A 142 -9.17 2.69 -20.12
C LEU A 142 -9.54 1.30 -20.62
N LYS A 143 -10.81 1.04 -20.90
CA LYS A 143 -11.33 -0.28 -21.27
C LYS A 143 -10.63 -0.87 -22.52
N ASP A 144 -10.24 -0.01 -23.45
CA ASP A 144 -9.65 -0.41 -24.72
C ASP A 144 -8.10 -0.47 -24.67
N GLN A 145 -7.50 -0.33 -23.48
CA GLN A 145 -6.05 -0.30 -23.31
C GLN A 145 -5.50 -1.67 -22.89
N PRO A 146 -4.79 -2.39 -23.79
CA PRO A 146 -4.28 -3.73 -23.47
C PRO A 146 -3.07 -3.73 -22.53
N TRP A 147 -2.49 -2.55 -22.26
CA TRP A 147 -1.28 -2.38 -21.46
C TRP A 147 -1.55 -2.10 -19.98
N THR A 148 -2.81 -2.01 -19.56
CA THR A 148 -3.18 -1.75 -18.17
C THR A 148 -4.38 -2.59 -17.73
N GLY A 149 -4.40 -2.98 -16.46
CA GLY A 149 -5.54 -3.57 -15.77
C GLY A 149 -6.40 -2.57 -15.00
N PHE A 150 -6.13 -1.27 -15.14
CA PHE A 150 -6.89 -0.22 -14.46
C PHE A 150 -8.33 -0.15 -14.97
N GLY A 151 -9.27 0.03 -14.03
CA GLY A 151 -10.70 0.09 -14.32
C GLY A 151 -11.47 0.82 -13.23
N GLU A 152 -12.74 0.47 -13.06
CA GLU A 152 -13.67 1.15 -12.14
C GLU A 152 -13.16 1.27 -10.69
N ARG A 153 -12.40 0.28 -10.22
CA ARG A 153 -11.87 0.22 -8.85
C ARG A 153 -10.68 1.17 -8.63
N ASN A 154 -10.05 1.60 -9.70
CA ASN A 154 -8.80 2.36 -9.67
C ASN A 154 -9.02 3.86 -9.91
N VAL A 155 -10.27 4.27 -10.22
CA VAL A 155 -10.60 5.62 -10.63
C VAL A 155 -11.74 6.18 -9.78
N THR A 156 -11.48 7.31 -9.10
CA THR A 156 -12.52 8.15 -8.52
C THR A 156 -12.40 9.57 -9.06
N VAL A 157 -13.53 10.28 -9.15
CA VAL A 157 -13.56 11.68 -9.59
C VAL A 157 -14.38 12.48 -8.59
N GLY A 158 -13.86 13.62 -8.17
CA GLY A 158 -14.54 14.55 -7.29
C GLY A 158 -14.03 15.97 -7.49
N ASN A 159 -14.94 16.93 -7.63
CA ASN A 159 -14.61 18.33 -7.91
C ASN A 159 -13.68 18.51 -9.14
N ARG A 160 -13.91 17.72 -10.18
CA ARG A 160 -13.10 17.66 -11.42
C ARG A 160 -11.66 17.21 -11.21
N VAL A 161 -11.33 16.62 -10.06
CA VAL A 161 -10.05 15.99 -9.76
C VAL A 161 -10.20 14.48 -9.97
N VAL A 162 -9.35 13.91 -10.83
CA VAL A 162 -9.26 12.46 -11.01
C VAL A 162 -8.24 11.91 -10.04
N HIS A 163 -8.61 10.92 -9.25
CA HIS A 163 -7.72 10.17 -8.39
C HIS A 163 -7.46 8.80 -9.00
N LEU A 164 -6.19 8.50 -9.28
CA LEU A 164 -5.72 7.20 -9.79
C LEU A 164 -5.00 6.46 -8.68
N TRP A 165 -5.46 5.27 -8.33
CA TRP A 165 -4.93 4.46 -7.25
C TRP A 165 -4.90 2.98 -7.61
N GLY A 166 -3.92 2.26 -7.09
CA GLY A 166 -3.71 0.86 -7.40
C GLY A 166 -2.25 0.55 -7.73
N LEU A 167 -1.97 -0.70 -8.04
CA LEU A 167 -0.63 -1.15 -8.41
C LEU A 167 -0.40 -0.92 -9.89
N VAL A 168 0.75 -0.33 -10.23
CA VAL A 168 1.23 -0.17 -11.60
C VAL A 168 2.46 -1.03 -11.85
N GLY A 169 2.48 -1.76 -12.94
CA GLY A 169 3.54 -2.71 -13.28
C GLY A 169 4.79 -2.06 -13.88
N SER A 170 4.75 -0.77 -14.25
CA SER A 170 5.89 -0.08 -14.83
C SER A 170 5.77 1.45 -14.76
N VAL A 171 6.92 2.13 -14.86
CA VAL A 171 6.98 3.60 -15.03
C VAL A 171 6.24 4.07 -16.29
N ALA A 172 6.31 3.29 -17.36
CA ALA A 172 5.63 3.61 -18.63
C ALA A 172 4.12 3.56 -18.46
N GLU A 173 3.58 2.53 -17.81
CA GLU A 173 2.16 2.41 -17.50
C GLU A 173 1.68 3.59 -16.65
N ARG A 174 2.41 3.94 -15.57
CA ARG A 174 2.08 5.09 -14.72
C ARG A 174 1.97 6.39 -15.50
N LYS A 175 2.96 6.67 -16.36
CA LYS A 175 2.96 7.87 -17.21
C LYS A 175 1.79 7.88 -18.20
N ALA A 176 1.49 6.73 -18.81
CA ALA A 176 0.41 6.61 -19.75
C ALA A 176 -0.96 6.82 -19.07
N LEU A 177 -1.17 6.27 -17.88
CA LEU A 177 -2.39 6.47 -17.08
C LEU A 177 -2.61 7.95 -16.73
N LEU A 178 -1.55 8.65 -16.30
CA LEU A 178 -1.62 10.08 -16.00
C LEU A 178 -1.99 10.89 -17.24
N ALA A 179 -1.28 10.67 -18.35
CA ALA A 179 -1.55 11.38 -19.61
C ALA A 179 -2.98 11.12 -20.14
N LEU A 180 -3.46 9.88 -19.99
CA LEU A 180 -4.82 9.51 -20.40
C LEU A 180 -5.87 10.22 -19.55
N ALA A 181 -5.66 10.31 -18.22
CA ALA A 181 -6.57 11.00 -17.31
C ALA A 181 -6.56 12.53 -17.50
N GLU A 182 -5.38 13.13 -17.69
CA GLU A 182 -5.23 14.55 -17.97
C GLU A 182 -5.89 14.96 -19.32
N GLY A 183 -5.92 14.04 -20.29
CA GLY A 183 -6.54 14.25 -21.59
C GLY A 183 -8.07 14.17 -21.58
N VAL A 184 -8.73 13.88 -20.47
CA VAL A 184 -10.20 13.84 -20.40
C VAL A 184 -10.76 15.25 -20.26
N PRO A 185 -11.69 15.67 -21.16
CA PRO A 185 -12.31 16.99 -21.07
C PRO A 185 -12.97 17.23 -19.71
N GLY A 186 -12.73 18.40 -19.12
CA GLY A 186 -13.31 18.78 -17.84
C GLY A 186 -12.46 18.45 -16.61
N VAL A 187 -11.42 17.65 -16.75
CA VAL A 187 -10.46 17.38 -15.66
C VAL A 187 -9.68 18.65 -15.33
N SER A 188 -9.65 19.02 -14.05
CA SER A 188 -8.88 20.16 -13.54
C SER A 188 -7.51 19.74 -13.03
N ARG A 189 -7.41 18.51 -12.47
CA ARG A 189 -6.19 17.94 -11.92
C ARG A 189 -6.28 16.41 -11.84
N VAL A 190 -5.14 15.75 -11.93
CA VAL A 190 -4.99 14.33 -11.63
C VAL A 190 -4.18 14.16 -10.35
N SER A 191 -4.70 13.38 -9.42
CA SER A 191 -4.00 12.97 -8.19
C SER A 191 -3.45 11.57 -8.41
N ASP A 192 -2.13 11.47 -8.37
CA ASP A 192 -1.41 10.22 -8.57
C ASP A 192 -1.15 9.53 -7.23
N GLU A 193 -1.91 8.50 -6.96
CA GLU A 193 -1.87 7.70 -5.74
C GLU A 193 -1.52 6.24 -6.05
N MET A 194 -0.94 6.02 -7.24
CA MET A 194 -0.54 4.70 -7.71
C MET A 194 0.73 4.23 -7.01
N ILE A 195 0.80 2.94 -6.73
CA ILE A 195 1.92 2.29 -6.07
C ILE A 195 2.70 1.46 -7.09
N PRO A 196 4.01 1.67 -7.25
CA PRO A 196 4.82 0.86 -8.14
C PRO A 196 4.89 -0.59 -7.65
N ALA A 197 4.69 -1.55 -8.57
CA ALA A 197 4.86 -2.99 -8.36
C ALA A 197 6.18 -3.54 -8.94
N TYR A 198 7.12 -2.64 -9.29
CA TYR A 198 8.42 -2.94 -9.91
C TYR A 198 9.58 -2.50 -9.04
#